data_ac785d94920582bc023d1745ad6cc501
#
_entry.id   ac785d94920582bc023d1745ad6cc501
#
_cell.length_a   1.000
_cell.length_b   1.000
_cell.length_c   1.000
_cell.angle_alpha   90.00
_cell.angle_beta   90.00
_cell.angle_gamma   90.00
#
_symmetry.space_group_name_H-M   'P 1'
#
loop_
_entity.id
_entity.type
_entity.pdbx_description
1 polymer ?
#
loop_
_entity_poly.entity_id
_entity_poly.type
_entity_poly.pdbx_seq_one_letter_code
_entity_poly.pdbx_strand_id
1 'polypeptide(L)'
;MDNKGVSYNNTLSRLSVIIFILCAPAIMIHLGENEKILMVLHRHWIVIIGRFVAAAFLALLPVLAIPIILTAEIIAVPEAAGPTILFLSVIYLMVITLLLFIFWIDYYLDMWIITSERIIDIEQTGLFRRQISEFMLDKVQDITVEIPDMIATFLKYGNLIIQTAGEKSFEIKQIHNVYEAKNIILEGAKTVSNKKYVGAQ
;
A
#
# COMPACT_ATOMS: atom_id res chain seq x y z
N MET A 1 1.62 -17.20 37.11
CA MET A 1 0.81 -17.58 35.95
C MET A 1 1.24 -16.69 34.79
N ASP A 2 1.78 -17.31 33.84
CA ASP A 2 2.84 -16.88 32.94
C ASP A 2 2.38 -15.80 31.92
N ASN A 3 2.90 -14.61 32.08
CA ASN A 3 2.74 -13.50 31.14
C ASN A 3 3.83 -13.62 30.06
N LYS A 4 3.64 -14.51 29.08
CA LYS A 4 4.48 -14.56 27.90
C LYS A 4 4.14 -13.37 27.02
N GLY A 5 4.86 -12.28 27.28
CA GLY A 5 4.90 -11.11 26.43
C GLY A 5 5.25 -11.52 25.00
N VAL A 6 4.37 -11.18 24.10
CA VAL A 6 4.59 -11.25 22.65
C VAL A 6 5.69 -10.26 22.31
N SER A 7 6.90 -10.79 22.26
CA SER A 7 8.07 -10.04 21.76
C SER A 7 7.94 -9.94 20.25
N TYR A 8 7.23 -8.95 19.78
CA TYR A 8 7.25 -8.59 18.36
C TYR A 8 8.64 -8.08 17.98
N ASN A 9 9.10 -8.49 16.83
CA ASN A 9 10.29 -7.98 16.16
C ASN A 9 10.14 -6.47 15.83
N ASN A 10 10.07 -5.70 16.89
CA ASN A 10 9.87 -4.24 16.89
C ASN A 10 11.07 -3.47 16.31
N THR A 11 12.19 -4.15 16.05
CA THR A 11 13.40 -3.49 15.56
C THR A 11 13.36 -3.28 14.05
N LEU A 12 12.83 -4.24 13.28
CA LEU A 12 12.74 -4.11 11.82
C LEU A 12 11.62 -3.16 11.41
N SER A 13 10.48 -3.17 12.11
CA SER A 13 9.39 -2.21 11.86
C SER A 13 9.79 -0.78 12.26
N ARG A 14 10.53 -0.61 13.36
CA ARG A 14 11.06 0.70 13.75
C ARG A 14 12.15 1.19 12.80
N LEU A 15 13.02 0.31 12.31
CA LEU A 15 14.04 0.66 11.33
C LEU A 15 13.42 1.02 9.97
N SER A 16 12.40 0.30 9.51
CA SER A 16 11.70 0.65 8.27
C SER A 16 10.97 1.99 8.39
N VAL A 17 10.34 2.28 9.52
CA VAL A 17 9.69 3.58 9.79
C VAL A 17 10.74 4.69 9.89
N ILE A 18 11.87 4.46 10.55
CA ILE A 18 12.95 5.45 10.68
C ILE A 18 13.65 5.70 9.34
N ILE A 19 13.93 4.66 8.57
CA ILE A 19 14.53 4.79 7.22
C ILE A 19 13.55 5.50 6.29
N PHE A 20 12.24 5.23 6.41
CA PHE A 20 11.21 5.90 5.64
C PHE A 20 11.06 7.39 6.02
N ILE A 21 11.10 7.73 7.30
CA ILE A 21 11.09 9.12 7.79
C ILE A 21 12.35 9.87 7.34
N LEU A 22 13.50 9.20 7.26
CA LEU A 22 14.76 9.79 6.78
C LEU A 22 14.85 9.92 5.26
N CYS A 23 14.16 9.05 4.50
CA CYS A 23 14.22 9.04 3.03
C CYS A 23 13.10 9.86 2.36
N ALA A 24 12.06 10.27 3.11
CA ALA A 24 10.96 11.10 2.61
C ALA A 24 11.07 12.53 3.20
N PRO A 25 11.66 13.48 2.48
CA PRO A 25 11.96 14.82 3.01
C PRO A 25 10.74 15.70 3.32
N ALA A 26 9.54 15.18 3.36
CA ALA A 26 8.32 15.99 3.50
C ALA A 26 7.21 15.44 4.39
N ILE A 27 7.41 14.34 5.13
CA ILE A 27 6.38 13.87 6.07
C ILE A 27 6.78 14.25 7.49
N MET A 28 6.65 15.52 7.83
CA MET A 28 6.54 15.91 9.24
C MET A 28 5.11 15.59 9.71
N ILE A 29 4.87 14.33 10.07
CA ILE A 29 3.68 13.98 10.85
C ILE A 29 3.97 14.54 12.24
N HIS A 30 3.29 15.62 12.60
CA HIS A 30 3.37 16.16 13.95
C HIS A 30 2.55 15.25 14.87
N LEU A 31 3.24 14.31 15.52
CA LEU A 31 2.63 13.54 16.60
C LEU A 31 2.45 14.45 17.81
N GLY A 32 1.29 14.35 18.48
CA GLY A 32 1.08 15.01 19.76
C GLY A 32 2.12 14.56 20.82
N GLU A 33 2.38 15.39 21.84
CA GLU A 33 3.41 15.12 22.87
C GLU A 33 3.25 13.74 23.56
N ASN A 34 2.03 13.21 23.64
CA ASN A 34 1.71 11.91 24.25
C ASN A 34 1.20 10.87 23.25
N GLU A 35 1.21 11.18 21.95
CA GLU A 35 0.71 10.30 20.90
C GLU A 35 1.76 9.22 20.56
N LYS A 36 1.32 7.94 20.60
CA LYS A 36 2.19 6.79 20.31
C LYS A 36 1.70 6.08 19.07
N ILE A 37 2.64 5.67 18.21
CA ILE A 37 2.33 4.80 17.07
C ILE A 37 2.09 3.38 17.61
N LEU A 38 0.88 2.85 17.36
CA LEU A 38 0.49 1.50 17.74
C LEU A 38 0.82 0.50 16.63
N MET A 39 0.50 0.84 15.37
CA MET A 39 0.73 -0.03 14.22
C MET A 39 0.91 0.78 12.94
N VAL A 40 1.73 0.25 12.02
CA VAL A 40 1.86 0.77 10.66
C VAL A 40 1.43 -0.33 9.70
N LEU A 41 0.47 -0.02 8.84
CA LEU A 41 -0.08 -0.93 7.85
C LEU A 41 0.38 -0.53 6.46
N HIS A 42 0.72 -1.54 5.66
CA HIS A 42 1.06 -1.40 4.25
C HIS A 42 0.18 -2.32 3.42
N ARG A 43 0.02 -2.00 2.15
CA ARG A 43 -0.66 -2.89 1.22
C ARG A 43 0.05 -4.24 1.12
N HIS A 44 -0.73 -5.29 0.93
CA HIS A 44 -0.20 -6.64 0.76
C HIS A 44 0.58 -6.76 -0.57
N TRP A 45 1.72 -7.42 -0.53
CA TRP A 45 2.64 -7.57 -1.67
C TRP A 45 2.02 -8.21 -2.91
N ILE A 46 0.94 -9.00 -2.76
CA ILE A 46 0.22 -9.62 -3.87
C ILE A 46 -0.29 -8.60 -4.91
N VAL A 47 -0.63 -7.39 -4.43
CA VAL A 47 -1.16 -6.31 -5.28
C VAL A 47 -0.13 -5.88 -6.33
N ILE A 48 1.13 -5.80 -5.93
CA ILE A 48 2.18 -5.37 -6.84
C ILE A 48 2.60 -6.47 -7.80
N ILE A 49 2.56 -7.75 -7.38
CA ILE A 49 2.92 -8.88 -8.25
C ILE A 49 2.07 -8.92 -9.50
N GLY A 50 0.76 -8.74 -9.39
CA GLY A 50 -0.12 -8.71 -10.57
C GLY A 50 0.32 -7.68 -11.61
N ARG A 51 0.72 -6.49 -11.16
CA ARG A 51 1.23 -5.42 -12.04
C ARG A 51 2.59 -5.79 -12.66
N PHE A 52 3.49 -6.41 -11.89
CA PHE A 52 4.78 -6.87 -12.39
C PHE A 52 4.63 -7.98 -13.42
N VAL A 53 3.76 -8.95 -13.19
CA VAL A 53 3.47 -10.04 -14.14
C VAL A 53 2.88 -9.48 -15.44
N ALA A 54 1.91 -8.57 -15.35
CA ALA A 54 1.33 -7.92 -16.52
C ALA A 54 2.38 -7.14 -17.32
N ALA A 55 3.24 -6.39 -16.65
CA ALA A 55 4.29 -5.63 -17.31
C ALA A 55 5.39 -6.55 -17.91
N ALA A 56 5.74 -7.64 -17.24
CA ALA A 56 6.66 -8.64 -17.80
C ALA A 56 6.08 -9.27 -19.06
N PHE A 57 4.78 -9.60 -19.07
CA PHE A 57 4.09 -10.08 -20.25
C PHE A 57 4.12 -9.05 -21.38
N LEU A 58 3.80 -7.79 -21.10
CA LEU A 58 3.89 -6.71 -22.10
C LEU A 58 5.31 -6.53 -22.62
N ALA A 59 6.33 -6.58 -21.76
CA ALA A 59 7.73 -6.44 -22.16
C ALA A 59 8.20 -7.59 -23.08
N LEU A 60 7.65 -8.79 -22.91
CA LEU A 60 7.96 -9.94 -23.78
C LEU A 60 7.30 -9.84 -25.15
N LEU A 61 6.21 -9.09 -25.33
CA LEU A 61 5.49 -9.02 -26.59
C LEU A 61 6.39 -8.64 -27.79
N PRO A 62 7.17 -7.55 -27.78
CA PRO A 62 8.03 -7.22 -28.91
C PRO A 62 9.15 -8.26 -29.13
N VAL A 63 9.67 -8.83 -28.04
CA VAL A 63 10.75 -9.83 -28.12
C VAL A 63 10.29 -11.10 -28.81
N LEU A 64 9.04 -11.49 -28.63
CA LEU A 64 8.45 -12.68 -29.25
C LEU A 64 7.83 -12.37 -30.62
N ALA A 65 7.12 -11.24 -30.75
CA ALA A 65 6.36 -10.92 -31.96
C ALA A 65 7.28 -10.50 -33.13
N ILE A 66 8.33 -9.73 -32.88
CA ILE A 66 9.21 -9.22 -33.95
C ILE A 66 9.89 -10.38 -34.71
N PRO A 67 10.56 -11.36 -34.07
CA PRO A 67 11.14 -12.49 -34.79
C PRO A 67 10.11 -13.29 -35.57
N ILE A 68 8.91 -13.53 -35.00
CA ILE A 68 7.83 -14.28 -35.66
C ILE A 68 7.37 -13.54 -36.93
N ILE A 69 7.14 -12.23 -36.86
CA ILE A 69 6.72 -11.42 -38.01
C ILE A 69 7.77 -11.43 -39.12
N LEU A 70 9.05 -11.33 -38.74
CA LEU A 70 10.17 -11.32 -39.69
C LEU A 70 10.39 -12.69 -40.36
N THR A 71 10.28 -13.78 -39.59
CA THR A 71 10.50 -15.12 -40.13
C THR A 71 9.32 -15.68 -40.91
N ALA A 72 8.11 -15.28 -40.57
CA ALA A 72 6.89 -15.72 -41.23
C ALA A 72 6.60 -14.94 -42.55
N GLU A 73 7.45 -13.98 -42.91
CA GLU A 73 7.27 -13.14 -44.10
C GLU A 73 5.87 -12.49 -44.22
N ILE A 74 5.21 -12.30 -43.06
CA ILE A 74 3.85 -11.75 -43.00
C ILE A 74 3.85 -10.29 -43.56
N ILE A 75 4.94 -9.58 -43.35
CA ILE A 75 5.12 -8.20 -43.78
C ILE A 75 6.49 -8.11 -44.46
N ALA A 76 6.53 -7.57 -45.67
CA ALA A 76 7.80 -7.24 -46.37
C ALA A 76 8.49 -6.09 -45.62
N VAL A 77 9.44 -6.42 -44.76
CA VAL A 77 10.21 -5.45 -44.00
C VAL A 77 11.49 -5.13 -44.77
N PRO A 78 11.73 -3.84 -45.16
CA PRO A 78 12.97 -3.46 -45.80
C PRO A 78 14.19 -3.77 -44.91
N GLU A 79 15.30 -4.20 -45.46
CA GLU A 79 16.53 -4.49 -44.70
C GLU A 79 16.99 -3.30 -43.85
N ALA A 80 16.77 -2.07 -44.36
CA ALA A 80 17.07 -0.85 -43.62
C ALA A 80 16.17 -0.56 -42.41
N ALA A 81 15.09 -1.30 -42.20
CA ALA A 81 14.16 -1.06 -41.09
C ALA A 81 14.65 -1.64 -39.74
N GLY A 82 15.64 -2.54 -39.76
CA GLY A 82 16.16 -3.17 -38.54
C GLY A 82 16.53 -2.18 -37.42
N PRO A 83 17.35 -1.15 -37.69
CA PRO A 83 17.70 -0.14 -36.68
C PRO A 83 16.49 0.63 -36.12
N THR A 84 15.51 0.93 -36.98
CA THR A 84 14.28 1.64 -36.58
C THR A 84 13.41 0.78 -35.67
N ILE A 85 13.26 -0.51 -35.97
CA ILE A 85 12.51 -1.47 -35.14
C ILE A 85 13.18 -1.61 -33.79
N LEU A 86 14.52 -1.75 -33.75
CA LEU A 86 15.28 -1.83 -32.51
C LEU A 86 15.08 -0.54 -31.68
N PHE A 87 15.19 0.62 -32.27
CA PHE A 87 15.00 1.91 -31.59
C PHE A 87 13.61 2.02 -30.96
N LEU A 88 12.56 1.69 -31.73
CA LEU A 88 11.19 1.70 -31.22
C LEU A 88 10.98 0.68 -30.09
N SER A 89 11.59 -0.49 -30.19
CA SER A 89 11.53 -1.52 -29.14
C SER A 89 12.20 -1.05 -27.84
N VAL A 90 13.31 -0.32 -27.93
CA VAL A 90 13.98 0.25 -26.77
C VAL A 90 13.10 1.32 -26.10
N ILE A 91 12.51 2.22 -26.89
CA ILE A 91 11.56 3.22 -26.37
C ILE A 91 10.38 2.54 -25.68
N TYR A 92 9.80 1.52 -26.31
CA TYR A 92 8.70 0.74 -25.73
C TYR A 92 9.07 0.15 -24.36
N LEU A 93 10.23 -0.51 -24.26
CA LEU A 93 10.72 -1.08 -23.01
C LEU A 93 11.00 0.00 -21.95
N MET A 94 11.51 1.16 -22.34
CA MET A 94 11.69 2.29 -21.44
C MET A 94 10.35 2.76 -20.86
N VAL A 95 9.30 2.86 -21.69
CA VAL A 95 7.97 3.25 -21.24
C VAL A 95 7.39 2.22 -20.25
N ILE A 96 7.49 0.92 -20.56
CA ILE A 96 7.03 -0.14 -19.64
C ILE A 96 7.79 -0.08 -18.30
N THR A 97 9.10 0.12 -18.35
CA THR A 97 9.93 0.24 -17.12
C THR A 97 9.53 1.46 -16.30
N LEU A 98 9.27 2.60 -16.97
CA LEU A 98 8.81 3.83 -16.30
C LEU A 98 7.45 3.62 -15.63
N LEU A 99 6.50 2.97 -16.30
CA LEU A 99 5.19 2.66 -15.71
C LEU A 99 5.32 1.72 -14.49
N LEU A 100 6.18 0.70 -14.58
CA LEU A 100 6.49 -0.16 -13.44
C LEU A 100 7.06 0.63 -12.26
N PHE A 101 7.96 1.56 -12.53
CA PHE A 101 8.56 2.38 -11.50
C PHE A 101 7.52 3.28 -10.81
N ILE A 102 6.58 3.87 -11.56
CA ILE A 102 5.47 4.65 -11.00
C ILE A 102 4.60 3.77 -10.10
N PHE A 103 4.21 2.57 -10.57
CA PHE A 103 3.41 1.63 -9.78
C PHE A 103 4.13 1.15 -8.52
N TRP A 104 5.45 1.01 -8.58
CA TRP A 104 6.27 0.69 -7.41
C TRP A 104 6.24 1.81 -6.39
N ILE A 105 6.38 3.06 -6.83
CA ILE A 105 6.32 4.23 -5.95
C ILE A 105 4.95 4.31 -5.27
N ASP A 106 3.85 4.21 -6.03
CA ASP A 106 2.49 4.25 -5.47
C ASP A 106 2.30 3.17 -4.40
N TYR A 107 2.70 1.92 -4.72
CA TYR A 107 2.60 0.82 -3.78
C TYR A 107 3.42 1.03 -2.50
N TYR A 108 4.65 1.53 -2.63
CA TYR A 108 5.57 1.67 -1.50
C TYR A 108 5.20 2.85 -0.60
N LEU A 109 4.62 3.91 -1.16
CA LEU A 109 4.29 5.12 -0.43
C LEU A 109 2.88 5.10 0.19
N ASP A 110 2.02 4.16 -0.20
CA ASP A 110 0.72 3.96 0.42
C ASP A 110 0.88 3.28 1.78
N MET A 111 0.50 3.98 2.85
CA MET A 111 0.56 3.46 4.20
C MET A 111 -0.52 4.04 5.10
N TRP A 112 -0.87 3.28 6.14
CA TRP A 112 -1.76 3.72 7.20
C TRP A 112 -1.05 3.61 8.54
N ILE A 113 -1.09 4.68 9.32
CA ILE A 113 -0.47 4.74 10.63
C ILE A 113 -1.58 4.82 11.67
N ILE A 114 -1.66 3.81 12.52
CA ILE A 114 -2.59 3.79 13.65
C ILE A 114 -1.83 4.28 14.87
N THR A 115 -2.31 5.38 15.44
CA THR A 115 -1.75 5.95 16.65
C THR A 115 -2.67 5.71 17.85
N SER A 116 -2.29 6.18 19.01
CA SER A 116 -3.14 6.12 20.22
C SER A 116 -4.33 7.08 20.20
N GLU A 117 -4.41 8.04 19.23
CA GLU A 117 -5.44 9.07 19.18
C GLU A 117 -6.18 9.12 17.84
N ARG A 118 -5.52 8.77 16.72
CA ARG A 118 -6.05 8.89 15.36
C ARG A 118 -5.47 7.81 14.42
N ILE A 119 -6.13 7.66 13.29
CA ILE A 119 -5.63 6.89 12.14
C ILE A 119 -5.21 7.92 11.08
N ILE A 120 -4.00 7.80 10.58
CA ILE A 120 -3.45 8.64 9.52
C ILE A 120 -3.35 7.79 8.27
N ASP A 121 -4.06 8.21 7.23
CA ASP A 121 -4.01 7.62 5.90
C ASP A 121 -3.13 8.46 5.00
N ILE A 122 -2.13 7.82 4.42
CA ILE A 122 -1.21 8.43 3.47
C ILE A 122 -1.38 7.71 2.15
N GLU A 123 -2.08 8.34 1.21
CA GLU A 123 -2.31 7.82 -0.13
C GLU A 123 -1.47 8.59 -1.14
N GLN A 124 -0.67 7.86 -1.91
CA GLN A 124 0.09 8.40 -3.02
C GLN A 124 -0.64 8.10 -4.32
N THR A 125 -0.92 9.13 -5.10
CA THR A 125 -1.53 8.99 -6.43
C THR A 125 -0.57 9.52 -7.48
N GLY A 126 0.22 8.62 -8.08
CA GLY A 126 1.27 8.96 -9.04
C GLY A 126 2.47 9.66 -8.37
N LEU A 127 3.32 10.27 -9.19
CA LEU A 127 4.61 10.80 -8.74
C LEU A 127 4.52 12.05 -7.83
N PHE A 128 3.45 12.86 -7.97
CA PHE A 128 3.42 14.21 -7.39
C PHE A 128 2.19 14.48 -6.51
N ARG A 129 1.19 13.61 -6.54
CA ARG A 129 -0.05 13.84 -5.80
C ARG A 129 -0.08 12.95 -4.58
N ARG A 130 -0.09 13.57 -3.41
CA ARG A 130 -0.25 12.91 -2.11
C ARG A 130 -1.47 13.47 -1.40
N GLN A 131 -2.24 12.57 -0.82
CA GLN A 131 -3.35 12.89 0.05
C GLN A 131 -3.06 12.33 1.44
N ILE A 132 -3.26 13.16 2.46
CA ILE A 132 -3.16 12.74 3.86
C ILE A 132 -4.52 13.00 4.49
N SER A 133 -5.10 11.96 5.05
CA SER A 133 -6.39 12.03 5.74
C SER A 133 -6.22 11.55 7.18
N GLU A 134 -6.84 12.23 8.12
CA GLU A 134 -6.75 11.91 9.55
C GLU A 134 -8.13 11.62 10.12
N PHE A 135 -8.25 10.55 10.90
CA PHE A 135 -9.50 10.12 11.51
C PHE A 135 -9.28 9.86 12.99
N MET A 136 -9.99 10.60 13.83
CA MET A 136 -9.92 10.43 15.28
C MET A 136 -10.52 9.10 15.72
N LEU A 137 -9.84 8.36 16.59
CA LEU A 137 -10.29 7.07 17.11
C LEU A 137 -11.58 7.16 17.93
N ASP A 138 -11.84 8.31 18.58
CA ASP A 138 -13.08 8.54 19.35
C ASP A 138 -14.33 8.63 18.47
N LYS A 139 -14.17 8.84 17.16
CA LYS A 139 -15.26 8.91 16.19
C LYS A 139 -15.56 7.59 15.49
N VAL A 140 -14.78 6.55 15.74
CA VAL A 140 -14.99 5.22 15.17
C VAL A 140 -16.23 4.60 15.81
N GLN A 141 -17.21 4.22 14.97
CA GLN A 141 -18.46 3.60 15.41
C GLN A 141 -18.48 2.10 15.16
N ASP A 142 -18.11 1.70 13.94
CA ASP A 142 -18.11 0.31 13.53
C ASP A 142 -16.89 -0.01 12.66
N ILE A 143 -16.44 -1.27 12.71
CA ILE A 143 -15.32 -1.76 11.92
C ILE A 143 -15.71 -3.09 11.30
N THR A 144 -15.89 -3.07 9.98
CA THR A 144 -16.18 -4.25 9.18
C THR A 144 -14.90 -4.77 8.53
N VAL A 145 -14.67 -6.07 8.64
CA VAL A 145 -13.62 -6.78 7.89
C VAL A 145 -14.25 -7.43 6.68
N GLU A 146 -13.71 -7.13 5.50
CA GLU A 146 -14.13 -7.75 4.25
C GLU A 146 -12.97 -8.54 3.67
N ILE A 147 -13.24 -9.81 3.35
CA ILE A 147 -12.28 -10.70 2.68
C ILE A 147 -12.83 -10.93 1.26
N PRO A 148 -12.23 -10.30 0.23
CA PRO A 148 -12.85 -10.20 -1.09
C PRO A 148 -12.90 -11.53 -1.85
N ASP A 149 -11.94 -12.42 -1.64
CA ASP A 149 -11.82 -13.65 -2.42
C ASP A 149 -11.14 -14.81 -1.67
N MET A 150 -11.10 -15.99 -2.30
CA MET A 150 -10.45 -17.18 -1.72
C MET A 150 -8.94 -17.00 -1.58
N ILE A 151 -8.31 -16.23 -2.47
CA ILE A 151 -6.87 -15.93 -2.43
C ILE A 151 -6.58 -15.06 -1.21
N ALA A 152 -7.44 -14.08 -0.93
CA ALA A 152 -7.36 -13.24 0.26
C ALA A 152 -7.45 -14.06 1.55
N THR A 153 -8.35 -15.04 1.59
CA THR A 153 -8.48 -15.96 2.73
C THR A 153 -7.20 -16.76 2.94
N PHE A 154 -6.63 -17.31 1.87
CA PHE A 154 -5.42 -18.13 1.94
C PHE A 154 -4.18 -17.33 2.32
N LEU A 155 -4.04 -16.13 1.77
CA LEU A 155 -2.90 -15.23 2.01
C LEU A 155 -3.10 -14.29 3.21
N LYS A 156 -4.27 -14.38 3.89
CA LYS A 156 -4.61 -13.62 5.10
C LYS A 156 -4.55 -12.10 4.91
N TYR A 157 -4.99 -11.63 3.74
CA TYR A 157 -5.19 -10.20 3.53
C TYR A 157 -6.68 -9.86 3.40
N GLY A 158 -7.04 -8.61 3.60
CA GLY A 158 -8.43 -8.16 3.49
C GLY A 158 -8.54 -6.65 3.52
N ASN A 159 -9.78 -6.19 3.43
CA ASN A 159 -10.14 -4.79 3.54
C ASN A 159 -10.71 -4.52 4.94
N LEU A 160 -10.42 -3.36 5.46
CA LEU A 160 -10.99 -2.87 6.71
C LEU A 160 -11.83 -1.63 6.41
N ILE A 161 -13.13 -1.73 6.64
CA ILE A 161 -14.07 -0.63 6.47
C ILE A 161 -14.38 -0.06 7.85
N ILE A 162 -14.01 1.20 8.04
CA ILE A 162 -14.23 1.94 9.29
C ILE A 162 -15.34 2.94 9.08
N GLN A 163 -16.40 2.83 9.86
CA GLN A 163 -17.50 3.79 9.86
C GLN A 163 -17.29 4.80 10.98
N THR A 164 -17.36 6.07 10.64
CA THR A 164 -17.23 7.18 11.60
C THR A 164 -18.53 7.91 11.80
N ALA A 165 -18.69 8.60 12.92
CA ALA A 165 -19.87 9.36 13.31
C ALA A 165 -20.22 10.55 12.37
N GLY A 166 -19.54 10.74 11.27
CA GLY A 166 -19.67 11.87 10.34
C GLY A 166 -19.83 11.47 8.88
N GLU A 167 -20.74 10.57 8.53
CA GLU A 167 -21.15 10.22 7.15
C GLU A 167 -20.09 9.65 6.20
N LYS A 168 -18.81 9.59 6.56
CA LYS A 168 -17.75 9.03 5.70
C LYS A 168 -17.31 7.68 6.24
N SER A 169 -17.55 6.64 5.44
CA SER A 169 -16.85 5.37 5.61
C SER A 169 -15.43 5.48 5.06
N PHE A 170 -14.48 5.00 5.82
CA PHE A 170 -13.09 4.94 5.44
C PHE A 170 -12.70 3.49 5.16
N GLU A 171 -12.07 3.22 4.03
CA GLU A 171 -11.70 1.88 3.62
C GLU A 171 -10.18 1.75 3.50
N ILE A 172 -9.60 0.86 4.30
CA ILE A 172 -8.20 0.45 4.22
C ILE A 172 -8.14 -0.84 3.41
N LYS A 173 -7.55 -0.78 2.20
CA LYS A 173 -7.61 -1.89 1.24
C LYS A 173 -6.39 -2.79 1.33
N GLN A 174 -6.65 -4.10 1.21
CA GLN A 174 -5.65 -5.12 0.95
C GLN A 174 -4.49 -5.12 1.93
N ILE A 175 -4.81 -5.04 3.23
CA ILE A 175 -3.81 -5.07 4.30
C ILE A 175 -3.55 -6.49 4.79
N HIS A 176 -2.32 -6.73 5.22
CA HIS A 176 -1.95 -7.96 5.90
C HIS A 176 -2.50 -7.98 7.33
N ASN A 177 -2.88 -9.15 7.84
CA ASN A 177 -3.38 -9.35 9.20
C ASN A 177 -4.54 -8.41 9.59
N VAL A 178 -5.55 -8.32 8.74
CA VAL A 178 -6.71 -7.43 8.91
C VAL A 178 -7.41 -7.56 10.27
N TYR A 179 -7.44 -8.77 10.86
CA TYR A 179 -8.06 -9.00 12.18
C TYR A 179 -7.25 -8.38 13.32
N GLU A 180 -5.92 -8.41 13.24
CA GLU A 180 -5.05 -7.77 14.22
C GLU A 180 -5.21 -6.25 14.17
N ALA A 181 -5.23 -5.67 12.98
CA ALA A 181 -5.49 -4.25 12.77
C ALA A 181 -6.85 -3.84 13.36
N LYS A 182 -7.92 -4.61 13.09
CA LYS A 182 -9.24 -4.40 13.70
C LYS A 182 -9.17 -4.36 15.23
N ASN A 183 -8.51 -5.34 15.86
CA ASN A 183 -8.44 -5.43 17.31
C ASN A 183 -7.70 -4.22 17.91
N ILE A 184 -6.58 -3.81 17.31
CA ILE A 184 -5.79 -2.67 17.78
C ILE A 184 -6.62 -1.38 17.68
N ILE A 185 -7.35 -1.17 16.58
CA ILE A 185 -8.20 0.01 16.41
C ILE A 185 -9.33 0.01 17.45
N LEU A 186 -10.00 -1.14 17.68
CA LEU A 186 -11.07 -1.24 18.66
C LEU A 186 -10.58 -0.98 20.09
N GLU A 187 -9.41 -1.51 20.46
CA GLU A 187 -8.81 -1.26 21.77
C GLU A 187 -8.41 0.21 21.93
N GLY A 188 -7.82 0.80 20.89
CA GLY A 188 -7.49 2.22 20.86
C GLY A 188 -8.74 3.10 21.03
N ALA A 189 -9.80 2.84 20.26
CA ALA A 189 -11.06 3.58 20.34
C ALA A 189 -11.69 3.50 21.74
N LYS A 190 -11.71 2.32 22.37
CA LYS A 190 -12.21 2.14 23.74
C LYS A 190 -11.37 2.91 24.75
N THR A 191 -10.05 2.90 24.62
CA THR A 191 -9.12 3.57 25.53
C THR A 191 -9.32 5.09 25.47
N VAL A 192 -9.43 5.65 24.25
CA VAL A 192 -9.67 7.09 24.04
C VAL A 192 -11.04 7.49 24.61
N SER A 193 -12.08 6.70 24.33
CA SER A 193 -13.42 6.94 24.86
C SER A 193 -13.44 6.95 26.41
N ASN A 194 -12.83 5.96 27.05
CA ASN A 194 -12.76 5.87 28.52
C ASN A 194 -12.00 7.06 29.13
N LYS A 195 -10.89 7.48 28.51
CA LYS A 195 -10.09 8.64 28.98
C LYS A 195 -10.92 9.93 28.95
N LYS A 196 -11.79 10.08 27.94
CA LYS A 196 -12.67 11.24 27.79
C LYS A 196 -13.75 11.29 28.90
N TYR A 197 -14.30 10.14 29.29
CA TYR A 197 -15.29 10.05 30.36
C TYR A 197 -14.70 10.32 31.75
N VAL A 198 -13.48 9.84 32.03
CA VAL A 198 -12.79 10.04 33.31
C VAL A 198 -12.29 11.47 33.47
N GLY A 199 -11.90 12.15 32.38
CA GLY A 199 -11.43 13.55 32.42
C GLY A 199 -12.57 14.58 32.44
N ALA A 200 -13.83 14.17 32.32
CA ALA A 200 -15.03 15.04 32.34
C ALA A 200 -15.72 15.05 33.75
N GLN A 201 -15.20 14.33 34.72
CA GLN A 201 -15.61 14.37 36.14
C GLN A 201 -14.66 15.23 36.95
#